data_1589d28492a7f42a0374d733210b38c7
#
_entry.id   1589d28492a7f42a0374d733210b38c7
#
_cell.length_a   1.000
_cell.length_b   1.000
_cell.length_c   1.000
_cell.angle_alpha   90.00
_cell.angle_beta   90.00
_cell.angle_gamma   90.00
#
_symmetry.space_group_name_H-M   'P 1'
#
loop_
_entity.id
_entity.type
_entity.pdbx_description
1 polymer ?
#
loop_
_entity_poly.entity_id
_entity_poly.type
_entity_poly.pdbx_seq_one_letter_code
_entity_poly.pdbx_strand_id
1 'polypeptide(L)'
;MWEAKYHAKSSLPKKDGQFSLFIGRWQPLHEGHKQLFNQVIEEGGKVCIAIREGEVNEKNPYTPREVMMNICKEMEQHVNAGKVKVIIIPDICSVEFGRGVGYDIIERIPPEEIAEISATKIREKLKNGSTES
;
A
#
# COMPACT_ATOMS: atom_id res chain seq x y z
N MET A 1 -14.07 -13.98 -22.54
CA MET A 1 -13.43 -14.12 -21.27
C MET A 1 -13.00 -12.78 -20.74
N TRP A 2 -13.09 -12.59 -19.45
CA TRP A 2 -12.71 -11.33 -18.83
C TRP A 2 -11.19 -11.25 -18.66
N GLU A 3 -10.64 -10.10 -18.99
CA GLU A 3 -9.21 -9.86 -18.79
C GLU A 3 -9.02 -8.55 -18.05
N ALA A 4 -8.14 -8.54 -17.07
CA ALA A 4 -7.80 -7.31 -16.38
C ALA A 4 -6.82 -6.50 -17.21
N LYS A 5 -6.99 -5.21 -17.21
CA LYS A 5 -6.01 -4.32 -17.80
C LYS A 5 -4.87 -4.19 -16.81
N TYR A 6 -3.72 -4.70 -17.16
CA TYR A 6 -2.58 -4.71 -16.27
C TYR A 6 -1.47 -3.85 -16.84
N HIS A 7 -1.04 -2.89 -16.06
CA HIS A 7 0.03 -1.98 -16.46
C HIS A 7 1.15 -2.04 -15.45
N ALA A 8 2.35 -2.35 -15.95
CA ALA A 8 3.52 -2.42 -15.11
C ALA A 8 4.04 -1.04 -14.86
N LYS A 9 3.77 -0.31 -14.01
CA LYS A 9 4.21 1.03 -13.74
C LYS A 9 3.48 2.03 -14.60
N SER A 10 3.06 3.01 -14.05
CA SER A 10 2.21 3.90 -14.75
C SER A 10 2.90 4.99 -15.50
N SER A 11 2.62 5.03 -16.78
CA SER A 11 2.78 6.23 -17.54
C SER A 11 1.42 6.83 -17.85
N LEU A 12 0.37 6.28 -17.25
CA LEU A 12 -0.98 6.75 -17.50
C LEU A 12 -1.25 8.03 -16.72
N PRO A 13 -1.89 9.00 -17.33
CA PRO A 13 -2.25 10.23 -16.61
C PRO A 13 -3.31 9.93 -15.56
N LYS A 14 -3.19 10.57 -14.41
CA LYS A 14 -4.19 10.46 -13.36
C LYS A 14 -5.27 11.49 -13.58
N LYS A 15 -6.50 11.07 -13.35
CA LYS A 15 -7.60 12.01 -13.39
C LYS A 15 -7.64 12.81 -12.11
N ASP A 16 -7.89 14.09 -12.25
CA ASP A 16 -7.91 14.97 -11.12
C ASP A 16 -8.94 14.52 -10.09
N GLY A 17 -8.54 14.49 -8.83
CA GLY A 17 -9.43 14.12 -7.75
C GLY A 17 -9.66 12.64 -7.55
N GLN A 18 -9.09 11.79 -8.37
CA GLN A 18 -9.28 10.35 -8.23
C GLN A 18 -8.17 9.72 -7.39
N PHE A 19 -8.52 8.63 -6.72
CA PHE A 19 -7.59 7.93 -5.84
C PHE A 19 -7.13 6.63 -6.47
N SER A 20 -5.87 6.29 -6.20
CA SER A 20 -5.34 4.96 -6.48
C SER A 20 -5.37 4.17 -5.18
N LEU A 21 -5.85 2.95 -5.23
CA LEU A 21 -6.02 2.10 -4.06
C LEU A 21 -4.84 1.17 -3.87
N PHE A 22 -4.26 1.20 -2.68
CA PHE A 22 -3.24 0.25 -2.27
C PHE A 22 -3.78 -0.55 -1.10
N ILE A 23 -3.67 -1.87 -1.17
CA ILE A 23 -4.19 -2.76 -0.15
C ILE A 23 -3.05 -3.54 0.48
N GLY A 24 -3.01 -3.57 1.80
CA GLY A 24 -1.97 -4.33 2.48
C GLY A 24 -2.22 -4.37 3.96
N ARG A 25 -1.31 -5.00 4.68
CA ARG A 25 -1.36 -5.03 6.14
C ARG A 25 -0.48 -3.97 6.76
N TRP A 26 0.56 -3.56 6.03
CA TRP A 26 1.46 -2.47 6.41
C TRP A 26 2.04 -2.66 7.82
N GLN A 27 2.74 -3.77 8.03
CA GLN A 27 3.20 -4.22 9.35
C GLN A 27 4.73 -4.27 9.48
N PRO A 28 5.43 -3.17 9.60
CA PRO A 28 4.94 -1.80 9.50
C PRO A 28 5.07 -1.24 8.10
N LEU A 29 4.66 0.01 7.95
CA LEU A 29 4.95 0.76 6.74
C LEU A 29 6.46 0.95 6.65
N HIS A 30 7.01 0.78 5.46
CA HIS A 30 8.45 0.98 5.25
C HIS A 30 8.71 1.86 4.05
N GLU A 31 9.98 2.14 3.83
CA GLU A 31 10.37 3.08 2.78
C GLU A 31 9.92 2.66 1.38
N GLY A 32 9.94 1.37 1.11
CA GLY A 32 9.46 0.87 -0.18
C GLY A 32 8.00 1.19 -0.42
N HIS A 33 7.18 1.08 0.62
CA HIS A 33 5.76 1.44 0.53
C HIS A 33 5.60 2.93 0.25
N LYS A 34 6.36 3.76 0.97
CA LYS A 34 6.28 5.21 0.78
C LYS A 34 6.66 5.61 -0.63
N GLN A 35 7.64 4.95 -1.21
CA GLN A 35 8.05 5.23 -2.58
C GLN A 35 6.93 4.93 -3.57
N LEU A 36 6.18 3.86 -3.34
CA LEU A 36 5.04 3.56 -4.20
C LEU A 36 3.97 4.64 -4.11
N PHE A 37 3.65 5.08 -2.90
CA PHE A 37 2.66 6.14 -2.71
C PHE A 37 3.13 7.44 -3.36
N ASN A 38 4.41 7.76 -3.19
CA ASN A 38 4.96 8.99 -3.74
C ASN A 38 4.94 8.99 -5.27
N GLN A 39 5.10 7.84 -5.91
CA GLN A 39 4.99 7.76 -7.36
C GLN A 39 3.63 8.26 -7.83
N VAL A 40 2.57 7.84 -7.16
CA VAL A 40 1.21 8.29 -7.50
C VAL A 40 1.06 9.78 -7.29
N ILE A 41 1.53 10.25 -6.15
CA ILE A 41 1.39 11.67 -5.80
C ILE A 41 2.16 12.55 -6.78
N GLU A 42 3.35 12.14 -7.16
CA GLU A 42 4.16 12.89 -8.12
C GLU A 42 3.53 12.93 -9.50
N GLU A 43 2.72 11.93 -9.82
CA GLU A 43 1.99 11.92 -11.09
C GLU A 43 0.71 12.74 -11.03
N GLY A 44 0.46 13.40 -9.93
CA GLY A 44 -0.74 14.22 -9.76
C GLY A 44 -1.94 13.46 -9.22
N GLY A 45 -1.76 12.20 -8.81
CA GLY A 45 -2.85 11.40 -8.27
C GLY A 45 -2.95 11.50 -6.76
N LYS A 46 -3.93 10.81 -6.21
CA LYS A 46 -4.15 10.69 -4.78
C LYS A 46 -4.08 9.22 -4.40
N VAL A 47 -3.82 8.95 -3.14
CA VAL A 47 -3.61 7.59 -2.66
C VAL A 47 -4.64 7.24 -1.58
N CYS A 48 -5.30 6.11 -1.75
CA CYS A 48 -6.13 5.54 -0.70
C CYS A 48 -5.42 4.28 -0.20
N ILE A 49 -5.03 4.29 1.06
CA ILE A 49 -4.31 3.19 1.67
C ILE A 49 -5.31 2.37 2.47
N ALA A 50 -5.57 1.14 2.04
CA ALA A 50 -6.52 0.26 2.69
C ALA A 50 -5.74 -0.74 3.56
N ILE A 51 -6.07 -0.76 4.84
CA ILE A 51 -5.45 -1.64 5.81
C ILE A 51 -6.35 -2.86 5.98
N ARG A 52 -5.85 -4.04 5.61
CA ARG A 52 -6.61 -5.27 5.78
C ARG A 52 -6.60 -5.68 7.25
N GLU A 53 -7.79 -5.94 7.78
CA GLU A 53 -7.87 -6.51 9.11
C GLU A 53 -7.34 -7.94 9.10
N GLY A 54 -6.87 -8.39 10.27
CA GLY A 54 -6.38 -9.74 10.41
C GLY A 54 -5.94 -9.95 11.83
N GLU A 55 -5.62 -11.17 12.16
CA GLU A 55 -5.18 -11.48 13.51
C GLU A 55 -3.87 -10.80 13.84
N VAL A 56 -3.77 -10.30 15.06
CA VAL A 56 -2.51 -9.83 15.60
C VAL A 56 -1.71 -11.06 16.00
N ASN A 57 -0.50 -11.18 15.49
CA ASN A 57 0.36 -12.31 15.77
C ASN A 57 1.82 -11.87 15.61
N GLU A 58 2.73 -12.82 15.62
CA GLU A 58 4.15 -12.49 15.53
C GLU A 58 4.55 -11.85 14.21
N LYS A 59 3.90 -12.25 13.13
CA LYS A 59 4.18 -11.68 11.81
C LYS A 59 3.49 -10.35 11.59
N ASN A 60 2.36 -10.17 12.25
CA ASN A 60 1.55 -8.96 12.12
C ASN A 60 1.22 -8.46 13.51
N PRO A 61 2.20 -7.83 14.19
CA PRO A 61 2.04 -7.52 15.62
C PRO A 61 1.18 -6.31 15.94
N TYR A 62 0.80 -5.54 14.91
CA TYR A 62 0.04 -4.31 15.15
C TYR A 62 -1.42 -4.50 14.79
N THR A 63 -2.30 -3.88 15.58
CA THR A 63 -3.72 -3.85 15.24
C THR A 63 -3.93 -2.93 14.05
N PRO A 64 -5.04 -3.09 13.33
CA PRO A 64 -5.33 -2.17 12.22
C PRO A 64 -5.33 -0.71 12.64
N ARG A 65 -5.83 -0.42 13.84
CA ARG A 65 -5.85 0.95 14.35
C ARG A 65 -4.45 1.49 14.58
N GLU A 66 -3.57 0.66 15.14
CA GLU A 66 -2.17 1.06 15.33
C GLU A 66 -1.48 1.32 14.00
N VAL A 67 -1.77 0.47 13.02
CA VAL A 67 -1.23 0.67 11.67
C VAL A 67 -1.74 1.97 11.08
N MET A 68 -3.03 2.24 11.23
CA MET A 68 -3.62 3.48 10.72
C MET A 68 -2.95 4.70 11.34
N MET A 69 -2.76 4.69 12.65
CA MET A 69 -2.11 5.80 13.33
C MET A 69 -0.69 6.00 12.85
N ASN A 70 0.03 4.91 12.65
CA ASN A 70 1.39 4.98 12.14
C ASN A 70 1.45 5.57 10.72
N ILE A 71 0.57 5.10 9.84
CA ILE A 71 0.54 5.60 8.48
C ILE A 71 0.17 7.08 8.44
N CYS A 72 -0.82 7.47 9.22
CA CYS A 72 -1.23 8.87 9.26
C CYS A 72 -0.11 9.76 9.77
N LYS A 73 0.69 9.26 10.69
CA LYS A 73 1.85 10.00 11.19
C LYS A 73 2.95 10.08 10.13
N GLU A 74 3.27 8.95 9.52
CA GLU A 74 4.34 8.89 8.53
C GLU A 74 4.02 9.68 7.27
N MET A 75 2.75 9.77 6.92
CA MET A 75 2.31 10.45 5.70
C MET A 75 1.53 11.73 6.03
N GLU A 76 1.80 12.31 7.19
CA GLU A 76 1.01 13.42 7.74
C GLU A 76 0.82 14.57 6.78
N GLN A 77 1.88 15.00 6.12
CA GLN A 77 1.76 16.13 5.20
C GLN A 77 0.79 15.85 4.06
N HIS A 78 0.84 14.66 3.53
CA HIS A 78 -0.03 14.27 2.42
C HIS A 78 -1.47 14.03 2.89
N VAL A 79 -1.62 13.49 4.10
CA VAL A 79 -2.96 13.32 4.68
C VAL A 79 -3.61 14.69 4.88
N ASN A 80 -2.87 15.62 5.46
CA ASN A 80 -3.37 16.98 5.70
C ASN A 80 -3.66 17.72 4.41
N ALA A 81 -2.93 17.43 3.35
CA ALA A 81 -3.14 18.04 2.05
C ALA A 81 -4.28 17.38 1.26
N GLY A 82 -4.89 16.34 1.80
CA GLY A 82 -5.97 15.63 1.11
C GLY A 82 -5.50 14.70 0.02
N LYS A 83 -4.22 14.42 -0.05
CA LYS A 83 -3.65 13.54 -1.09
C LYS A 83 -3.58 12.09 -0.67
N VAL A 84 -3.70 11.80 0.61
CA VAL A 84 -3.68 10.44 1.15
C VAL A 84 -4.87 10.25 2.06
N LYS A 85 -5.57 9.16 1.85
CA LYS A 85 -6.67 8.75 2.71
C LYS A 85 -6.37 7.34 3.21
N VAL A 86 -6.60 7.09 4.48
CA VAL A 86 -6.33 5.79 5.08
C VAL A 86 -7.64 5.20 5.59
N ILE A 87 -7.90 3.95 5.21
CA ILE A 87 -9.13 3.26 5.63
C ILE A 87 -8.79 1.86 6.11
N ILE A 88 -9.67 1.29 6.91
CA ILE A 88 -9.55 -0.09 7.37
C ILE A 88 -10.62 -0.90 6.66
N ILE A 89 -10.23 -2.02 6.08
CA ILE A 89 -11.14 -2.90 5.36
C ILE A 89 -11.10 -4.29 5.97
N PRO A 90 -12.14 -5.11 5.73
CA PRO A 90 -12.14 -6.48 6.22
C PRO A 90 -10.99 -7.29 5.65
N ASP A 91 -10.76 -8.46 6.22
CA ASP A 91 -9.77 -9.38 5.67
C ASP A 91 -10.34 -9.95 4.38
N ILE A 92 -9.81 -9.52 3.27
CA ILE A 92 -10.32 -9.89 1.96
C ILE A 92 -9.49 -10.99 1.33
N CYS A 93 -10.08 -11.72 0.41
CA CYS A 93 -9.38 -12.74 -0.35
C CYS A 93 -9.25 -12.37 -1.83
N SER A 94 -9.94 -11.36 -2.28
CA SER A 94 -9.87 -10.98 -3.68
C SER A 94 -10.26 -9.52 -3.86
N VAL A 95 -9.91 -8.98 -5.01
CA VAL A 95 -10.38 -7.68 -5.48
C VAL A 95 -11.13 -7.96 -6.77
N GLU A 96 -12.41 -7.59 -6.79
CA GLU A 96 -13.26 -7.90 -7.93
C GLU A 96 -13.92 -6.64 -8.45
N PHE A 97 -14.12 -6.58 -9.74
CA PHE A 97 -14.83 -5.45 -10.33
C PHE A 97 -15.57 -5.93 -11.57
N GLY A 98 -16.65 -5.24 -11.86
CA GLY A 98 -17.52 -5.62 -12.97
C GLY A 98 -17.05 -5.07 -14.30
N ARG A 99 -17.72 -5.53 -15.32
CA ARG A 99 -17.44 -5.11 -16.68
C ARG A 99 -17.75 -3.62 -16.85
N GLY A 100 -16.88 -2.92 -17.54
CA GLY A 100 -17.13 -1.51 -17.84
C GLY A 100 -16.85 -0.55 -16.71
N VAL A 101 -16.29 -1.03 -15.61
CA VAL A 101 -15.96 -0.15 -14.49
C VAL A 101 -14.84 0.82 -14.85
N GLY A 102 -13.94 0.40 -15.70
CA GLY A 102 -12.91 1.31 -16.20
C GLY A 102 -11.73 1.51 -15.29
N TYR A 103 -11.52 0.62 -14.33
CA TYR A 103 -10.33 0.70 -13.50
C TYR A 103 -9.11 0.16 -14.24
N ASP A 104 -7.98 0.79 -13.99
CA ASP A 104 -6.70 0.27 -14.44
C ASP A 104 -6.08 -0.52 -13.30
N ILE A 105 -5.46 -1.65 -13.64
CA ILE A 105 -4.73 -2.43 -12.65
C ILE A 105 -3.26 -2.20 -12.92
N ILE A 106 -2.59 -1.55 -11.99
CA ILE A 106 -1.24 -1.07 -12.20
C ILE A 106 -0.32 -1.68 -11.17
N GLU A 107 0.75 -2.29 -11.63
CA GLU A 107 1.80 -2.76 -10.76
C GLU A 107 2.86 -1.68 -10.66
N ARG A 108 3.21 -1.30 -9.44
CA ARG A 108 4.27 -0.34 -9.20
C ARG A 108 5.37 -1.02 -8.42
N ILE A 109 6.58 -0.79 -8.85
CA ILE A 109 7.73 -1.43 -8.26
C ILE A 109 8.61 -0.32 -7.68
N PRO A 110 9.00 -0.42 -6.41
CA PRO A 110 9.90 0.58 -5.86
C PRO A 110 11.27 0.44 -6.50
N PRO A 111 12.12 1.47 -6.41
CA PRO A 111 13.49 1.33 -6.90
C PRO A 111 14.13 0.08 -6.32
N GLU A 112 14.86 -0.64 -7.15
CA GLU A 112 15.40 -1.93 -6.78
C GLU A 112 16.18 -1.90 -5.47
N GLU A 113 17.03 -0.89 -5.31
CA GLU A 113 17.80 -0.76 -4.09
C GLU A 113 16.94 -0.66 -2.85
N ILE A 114 15.89 0.14 -2.91
CA ILE A 114 15.00 0.34 -1.76
C ILE A 114 14.21 -0.91 -1.48
N ALA A 115 13.72 -1.57 -2.52
CA ALA A 115 12.98 -2.80 -2.37
C ALA A 115 13.83 -3.88 -1.70
N GLU A 116 15.06 -3.98 -2.13
CA GLU A 116 15.99 -4.96 -1.60
C GLU A 116 16.34 -4.69 -0.14
N ILE A 117 16.64 -3.43 0.17
CA ILE A 117 16.96 -3.04 1.54
C ILE A 117 15.76 -3.28 2.46
N SER A 118 14.57 -2.90 2.03
CA SER A 118 13.37 -3.07 2.83
C SER A 118 13.06 -4.54 3.08
N ALA A 119 13.19 -5.37 2.05
CA ALA A 119 12.93 -6.79 2.19
C ALA A 119 13.94 -7.43 3.13
N THR A 120 15.20 -7.02 3.04
CA THR A 120 16.25 -7.53 3.91
C THR A 120 15.97 -7.14 5.36
N LYS A 121 15.61 -5.88 5.60
CA LYS A 121 15.31 -5.42 6.94
C LYS A 121 14.13 -6.17 7.55
N ILE A 122 13.12 -6.42 6.77
CA ILE A 122 11.95 -7.15 7.25
C ILE A 122 12.34 -8.58 7.58
N ARG A 123 13.10 -9.23 6.74
CA ARG A 123 13.54 -10.59 7.00
C ARG A 123 14.41 -10.67 8.24
N GLU A 124 15.31 -9.71 8.43
CA GLU A 124 16.16 -9.67 9.61
C GLU A 124 15.33 -9.44 10.87
N LYS A 125 14.36 -8.56 10.79
CA LYS A 125 13.50 -8.29 11.92
C LYS A 125 12.69 -9.52 12.32
N LEU A 126 12.16 -10.23 11.35
CA LEU A 126 11.44 -11.47 11.60
C LEU A 126 12.36 -12.53 12.21
N LYS A 127 13.60 -12.57 11.73
CA LYS A 127 14.57 -13.52 12.21
C LYS A 127 15.03 -13.22 13.62
N ASN A 128 15.30 -11.97 13.92
CA ASN A 128 15.88 -11.56 15.20
C ASN A 128 14.86 -11.21 16.24
N GLY A 129 13.75 -10.62 15.85
CA GLY A 129 12.73 -10.21 16.80
C GLY A 129 11.70 -11.25 17.01
N SER A 130 11.69 -12.25 16.20
CA SER A 130 10.67 -13.24 16.25
C SER A 130 11.28 -14.51 16.70
N THR A 131 10.66 -15.04 17.66
CA THR A 131 11.11 -16.28 18.17
C THR A 131 10.84 -17.37 17.21
N GLU A 132 10.03 -17.09 16.26
CA GLU A 132 9.70 -18.07 15.39
C GLU A 132 10.64 -18.13 14.29
N SER A 133 11.28 -17.14 14.11
CA SER A 133 12.11 -17.12 12.94
C SER A 133 12.36 -18.40 12.32
#